data_5d7e939347a31c0f92e6f9308c1525ec
#
_entry.id   5d7e939347a31c0f92e6f9308c1525ec
#
_cell.length_a   1.000
_cell.length_b   1.000
_cell.length_c   1.000
_cell.angle_alpha   90.00
_cell.angle_beta   90.00
_cell.angle_gamma   90.00
#
_symmetry.space_group_name_H-M   'P 1'
#
loop_
_entity.id
_entity.type
_entity.pdbx_description
1 polymer ?
#
loop_
_entity_poly.entity_id
_entity_poly.type
_entity_poly.pdbx_seq_one_letter_code
_entity_poly.pdbx_strand_id
1 'polypeptide(L)'
;MVARRTFGFTLIEIVIVIALLAILSTALWSNFISAINKGKDSRRKQDLKTIVEALELYYNDEAVYPLELIWGDSLVNPDDASLVYLSKIPNDPLPNRSYCYDRSAEDTFSLYANLENPNDTDRLDPPQACGGEGEYNYVLKSSNQP
;
A
#
# COMPACT_ATOMS: atom_id res chain seq x y z
N MET A 1 12.33 -64.66 -9.01
CA MET A 1 12.61 -63.27 -9.40
C MET A 1 11.35 -62.70 -10.03
N VAL A 2 10.63 -61.81 -9.35
CA VAL A 2 9.43 -61.16 -9.91
C VAL A 2 9.89 -59.90 -10.64
N ALA A 3 9.79 -59.87 -11.95
CA ALA A 3 10.10 -58.70 -12.76
C ALA A 3 9.05 -57.61 -12.44
N ARG A 4 9.46 -56.50 -11.82
CA ARG A 4 8.63 -55.29 -11.67
C ARG A 4 8.44 -54.67 -13.04
N ARG A 5 7.21 -54.67 -13.54
CA ARG A 5 6.86 -53.87 -14.75
C ARG A 5 6.90 -52.42 -14.39
N THR A 6 7.86 -51.67 -14.90
CA THR A 6 7.87 -50.21 -14.83
C THR A 6 6.97 -49.70 -15.96
N PHE A 7 5.86 -49.11 -15.63
CA PHE A 7 5.02 -48.40 -16.60
C PHE A 7 5.68 -47.03 -16.86
N GLY A 8 6.07 -46.79 -18.09
CA GLY A 8 6.55 -45.48 -18.56
C GLY A 8 5.39 -44.60 -19.06
N PHE A 9 5.51 -43.31 -18.92
CA PHE A 9 4.55 -42.34 -19.47
C PHE A 9 4.63 -42.35 -21.03
N THR A 10 3.45 -42.21 -21.64
CA THR A 10 3.36 -42.02 -23.07
C THR A 10 3.54 -40.56 -23.49
N LEU A 11 4.04 -40.30 -24.66
CA LEU A 11 4.21 -38.92 -25.17
C LEU A 11 2.87 -38.18 -25.24
N ILE A 12 1.80 -38.90 -25.65
CA ILE A 12 0.45 -38.31 -25.73
C ILE A 12 -0.11 -37.89 -24.38
N GLU A 13 0.18 -38.66 -23.33
CA GLU A 13 -0.26 -38.37 -21.96
C GLU A 13 0.38 -37.08 -21.46
N ILE A 14 1.66 -36.86 -21.72
CA ILE A 14 2.33 -35.58 -21.34
C ILE A 14 1.77 -34.40 -22.16
N VAL A 15 1.52 -34.58 -23.48
CA VAL A 15 0.95 -33.51 -24.32
C VAL A 15 -0.43 -33.07 -23.81
N ILE A 16 -1.28 -34.03 -23.42
CA ILE A 16 -2.61 -33.72 -22.89
C ILE A 16 -2.48 -32.96 -21.56
N VAL A 17 -1.58 -33.36 -20.66
CA VAL A 17 -1.37 -32.71 -19.36
C VAL A 17 -0.90 -31.26 -19.54
N ILE A 18 0.10 -31.02 -20.40
CA ILE A 18 0.57 -29.64 -20.63
C ILE A 18 -0.50 -28.76 -21.29
N ALA A 19 -1.32 -29.31 -22.18
CA ALA A 19 -2.43 -28.59 -22.79
C ALA A 19 -3.48 -28.16 -21.74
N LEU A 20 -3.85 -29.08 -20.84
CA LEU A 20 -4.77 -28.77 -19.73
C LEU A 20 -4.18 -27.73 -18.77
N LEU A 21 -2.90 -27.88 -18.40
CA LEU A 21 -2.22 -26.90 -17.54
C LEU A 21 -2.16 -25.51 -18.17
N ALA A 22 -1.92 -25.40 -19.47
CA ALA A 22 -1.92 -24.14 -20.18
C ALA A 22 -3.27 -23.43 -20.10
N ILE A 23 -4.39 -24.16 -20.29
CA ILE A 23 -5.74 -23.60 -20.19
C ILE A 23 -6.03 -23.12 -18.76
N LEU A 24 -5.72 -23.93 -17.76
CA LEU A 24 -5.96 -23.59 -16.33
C LEU A 24 -5.11 -22.37 -15.92
N SER A 25 -3.87 -22.27 -16.37
CA SER A 25 -2.97 -21.17 -16.03
C SER A 25 -3.50 -19.82 -16.50
N THR A 26 -4.09 -19.75 -17.68
CA THR A 26 -4.65 -18.48 -18.23
C THR A 26 -5.82 -17.96 -17.40
N ALA A 27 -6.68 -18.84 -16.91
CA ALA A 27 -7.83 -18.45 -16.09
C ALA A 27 -7.45 -17.93 -14.69
N LEU A 28 -6.32 -18.38 -14.14
CA LEU A 28 -5.85 -17.98 -12.81
C LEU A 28 -5.07 -16.65 -12.82
N TRP A 29 -4.47 -16.27 -13.95
CA TRP A 29 -3.54 -15.15 -14.04
C TRP A 29 -4.18 -13.80 -13.68
N SER A 30 -5.35 -13.49 -14.18
CA SER A 30 -6.04 -12.22 -13.92
C SER A 30 -6.44 -12.06 -12.45
N ASN A 31 -6.90 -13.14 -11.82
CA ASN A 31 -7.25 -13.13 -10.40
C ASN A 31 -6.02 -12.94 -9.52
N PHE A 32 -4.88 -13.50 -9.90
CA PHE A 32 -3.63 -13.38 -9.16
C PHE A 32 -3.11 -11.93 -9.14
N ILE A 33 -3.10 -11.24 -10.29
CA ILE A 33 -2.71 -9.83 -10.37
C ILE A 33 -3.64 -8.95 -9.52
N SER A 34 -4.97 -9.17 -9.60
CA SER A 34 -5.93 -8.45 -8.77
C SER A 34 -5.69 -8.67 -7.26
N ALA A 35 -5.33 -9.88 -6.85
CA ALA A 35 -5.01 -10.19 -5.46
C ALA A 35 -3.74 -9.46 -4.98
N ILE A 36 -2.70 -9.40 -5.82
CA ILE A 36 -1.47 -8.65 -5.51
C ILE A 36 -1.78 -7.15 -5.34
N ASN A 37 -2.55 -6.55 -6.25
CA ASN A 37 -2.90 -5.14 -6.17
C ASN A 37 -3.71 -4.83 -4.90
N LYS A 38 -4.68 -5.67 -4.56
CA LYS A 38 -5.42 -5.56 -3.29
C LYS A 38 -4.50 -5.67 -2.06
N GLY A 39 -3.51 -6.55 -2.09
CA GLY A 39 -2.53 -6.68 -1.02
C GLY A 39 -1.69 -5.41 -0.84
N LYS A 40 -1.22 -4.80 -1.94
CA LYS A 40 -0.49 -3.53 -1.90
C LYS A 40 -1.38 -2.39 -1.39
N ASP A 41 -2.64 -2.32 -1.84
CA ASP A 41 -3.58 -1.30 -1.40
C ASP A 41 -3.93 -1.42 0.08
N SER A 42 -4.09 -2.64 0.59
CA SER A 42 -4.24 -2.88 2.02
C SER A 42 -3.04 -2.40 2.82
N ARG A 43 -1.83 -2.60 2.30
CA ARG A 43 -0.61 -2.07 2.92
C ARG A 43 -0.59 -0.55 2.90
N ARG A 44 -0.91 0.12 1.78
CA ARG A 44 -1.01 1.58 1.70
C ARG A 44 -1.98 2.15 2.74
N LYS A 45 -3.16 1.57 2.85
CA LYS A 45 -4.16 1.98 3.85
C LYS A 45 -3.64 1.79 5.28
N GLN A 46 -2.92 0.70 5.55
CA GLN A 46 -2.31 0.46 6.86
C GLN A 46 -1.17 1.45 7.13
N ASP A 47 -0.30 1.69 6.16
CA ASP A 47 0.81 2.64 6.26
C ASP A 47 0.28 4.05 6.60
N LEU A 48 -0.73 4.54 5.87
CA LEU A 48 -1.33 5.84 6.12
C LEU A 48 -1.99 5.92 7.50
N LYS A 49 -2.69 4.87 7.95
CA LYS A 49 -3.26 4.82 9.31
C LYS A 49 -2.18 4.92 10.38
N THR A 50 -1.08 4.20 10.22
CA THR A 50 0.04 4.25 11.16
C THR A 50 0.66 5.65 11.22
N ILE A 51 0.78 6.34 10.07
CA ILE A 51 1.26 7.71 10.02
C ILE A 51 0.27 8.66 10.74
N VAL A 52 -1.03 8.52 10.47
CA VAL A 52 -2.07 9.31 11.15
C VAL A 52 -1.97 9.14 12.66
N GLU A 53 -1.90 7.91 13.17
CA GLU A 53 -1.76 7.63 14.59
C GLU A 53 -0.53 8.31 15.21
N ALA A 54 0.61 8.27 14.52
CA ALA A 54 1.83 8.94 14.96
C ALA A 54 1.73 10.47 14.91
N LEU A 55 1.05 11.03 13.92
CA LEU A 55 0.81 12.47 13.79
C LEU A 55 -0.15 12.98 14.88
N GLU A 56 -1.16 12.21 15.22
CA GLU A 56 -2.09 12.56 16.33
C GLU A 56 -1.36 12.56 17.70
N LEU A 57 -0.43 11.61 17.91
CA LEU A 57 0.42 11.63 19.11
C LEU A 57 1.35 12.84 19.13
N TYR A 58 1.98 13.17 18.00
CA TYR A 58 2.81 14.35 17.83
C TYR A 58 2.01 15.62 18.14
N TYR A 59 0.81 15.75 17.59
CA TYR A 59 -0.07 16.90 17.81
C TYR A 59 -0.51 17.04 19.28
N ASN A 60 -0.73 15.92 19.98
CA ASN A 60 -1.09 15.94 21.39
C ASN A 60 0.00 16.57 22.26
N ASP A 61 1.26 16.41 21.90
CA ASP A 61 2.40 16.95 22.65
C ASP A 61 2.78 18.37 22.21
N GLU A 62 2.75 18.65 20.90
CA GLU A 62 3.24 19.89 20.29
C GLU A 62 2.13 20.92 19.98
N ALA A 63 0.85 20.50 20.01
CA ALA A 63 -0.32 21.29 19.61
C ALA A 63 -0.31 21.80 18.15
N VAL A 64 0.63 21.32 17.34
CA VAL A 64 0.75 21.59 15.91
C VAL A 64 1.21 20.31 15.18
N TYR A 65 0.84 20.14 13.90
CA TYR A 65 1.42 19.06 13.09
C TYR A 65 2.76 19.47 12.51
N PRO A 66 3.66 18.52 12.15
CA PRO A 66 4.94 18.82 11.51
C PRO A 66 4.74 19.50 10.15
N LEU A 67 5.66 20.38 9.74
CA LEU A 67 5.59 21.08 8.45
C LEU A 67 5.71 20.11 7.26
N GLU A 68 6.55 19.10 7.41
CA GLU A 68 6.84 18.11 6.37
C GLU A 68 7.12 16.75 7.00
N LEU A 69 7.00 15.70 6.20
CA LEU A 69 7.38 14.33 6.55
C LEU A 69 8.50 13.86 5.63
N ILE A 70 9.57 13.32 6.21
CA ILE A 70 10.66 12.72 5.44
C ILE A 70 10.41 11.22 5.34
N TRP A 71 10.01 10.77 4.16
CA TRP A 71 9.69 9.37 3.91
C TRP A 71 10.89 8.46 4.14
N GLY A 72 10.71 7.43 4.95
CA GLY A 72 11.75 6.48 5.31
C GLY A 72 12.58 6.86 6.53
N ASP A 73 12.40 8.06 7.07
CA ASP A 73 13.01 8.54 8.31
C ASP A 73 12.07 8.38 9.52
N SER A 74 12.53 8.73 10.70
CA SER A 74 11.75 8.69 11.94
C SER A 74 10.96 10.00 12.14
N LEU A 75 9.79 9.90 12.78
CA LEU A 75 9.07 11.05 13.33
C LEU A 75 9.40 11.15 14.82
N VAL A 76 10.11 12.21 15.20
CA VAL A 76 10.56 12.44 16.57
C VAL A 76 10.04 13.78 17.08
N ASN A 77 10.07 13.96 18.39
CA ASN A 77 9.77 15.25 19.02
C ASN A 77 10.87 16.26 18.65
N PRO A 78 10.52 17.51 18.25
CA PRO A 78 11.50 18.53 17.84
C PRO A 78 12.41 19.00 18.99
N ASP A 79 11.91 18.97 20.24
CA ASP A 79 12.63 19.43 21.43
C ASP A 79 13.34 18.26 22.15
N ASP A 80 12.88 17.03 21.96
CA ASP A 80 13.47 15.82 22.56
C ASP A 80 13.54 14.68 21.53
N ALA A 81 14.67 14.55 20.85
CA ALA A 81 14.90 13.50 19.86
C ALA A 81 14.89 12.06 20.43
N SER A 82 14.84 11.90 21.77
CA SER A 82 14.66 10.58 22.38
C SER A 82 13.20 10.11 22.38
N LEU A 83 12.25 11.04 22.22
CA LEU A 83 10.84 10.76 22.07
C LEU A 83 10.49 10.51 20.61
N VAL A 84 10.29 9.25 20.27
CA VAL A 84 10.04 8.78 18.91
C VAL A 84 8.57 8.40 18.76
N TYR A 85 7.81 9.12 17.94
CA TYR A 85 6.40 8.82 17.64
C TYR A 85 6.27 7.70 16.59
N LEU A 86 7.18 7.70 15.61
CA LEU A 86 7.26 6.65 14.60
C LEU A 86 8.73 6.40 14.24
N SER A 87 9.21 5.19 14.45
CA SER A 87 10.61 4.84 14.20
C SER A 87 11.01 4.89 12.73
N LYS A 88 10.03 4.72 11.85
CA LYS A 88 10.23 4.84 10.41
C LYS A 88 8.91 5.16 9.72
N ILE A 89 8.84 6.30 9.04
CA ILE A 89 7.73 6.69 8.18
C ILE A 89 7.76 5.77 6.95
N PRO A 90 6.69 4.99 6.68
CA PRO A 90 6.67 4.03 5.59
C PRO A 90 6.72 4.71 4.22
N ASN A 91 7.31 4.02 3.25
CA ASN A 91 7.27 4.37 1.83
C ASN A 91 6.22 3.53 1.11
N ASP A 92 5.72 4.03 -0.05
CA ASP A 92 4.86 3.24 -0.93
C ASP A 92 5.53 1.89 -1.28
N PRO A 93 4.77 0.79 -1.35
CA PRO A 93 5.29 -0.52 -1.78
C PRO A 93 5.96 -0.53 -3.16
N LEU A 94 5.66 0.46 -4.01
CA LEU A 94 6.26 0.62 -5.32
C LEU A 94 7.33 1.72 -5.29
N PRO A 95 8.56 1.46 -5.78
CA PRO A 95 9.68 2.40 -5.69
C PRO A 95 9.50 3.67 -6.56
N ASN A 96 8.58 3.64 -7.50
CA ASN A 96 8.25 4.77 -8.39
C ASN A 96 7.02 5.56 -7.95
N ARG A 97 6.51 5.30 -6.74
CA ARG A 97 5.39 6.01 -6.13
C ARG A 97 5.78 6.51 -4.74
N SER A 98 5.11 7.56 -4.31
CA SER A 98 5.25 8.10 -2.95
C SER A 98 3.87 8.45 -2.41
N TYR A 99 3.76 8.45 -1.11
CA TYR A 99 2.66 9.12 -0.42
C TYR A 99 2.88 10.63 -0.50
N CYS A 100 1.84 11.40 -0.28
CA CYS A 100 1.95 12.84 -0.14
C CYS A 100 1.32 13.28 1.17
N TYR A 101 1.97 14.21 1.84
CA TYR A 101 1.52 14.87 3.04
C TYR A 101 1.32 16.35 2.75
N ASP A 102 0.15 16.87 3.08
CA ASP A 102 -0.19 18.27 2.95
C ASP A 102 -0.74 18.80 4.28
N ARG A 103 -0.01 19.73 4.89
CA ARG A 103 -0.45 20.45 6.08
C ARG A 103 -1.17 21.72 5.67
N SER A 104 -2.49 21.68 5.65
CA SER A 104 -3.34 22.82 5.25
C SER A 104 -3.35 23.93 6.30
N ALA A 105 -3.21 23.58 7.59
CA ALA A 105 -3.11 24.51 8.73
C ALA A 105 -2.28 23.87 9.84
N GLU A 106 -2.04 24.63 10.94
CA GLU A 106 -1.28 24.11 12.08
C GLU A 106 -1.93 22.90 12.76
N ASP A 107 -3.25 22.85 12.71
CA ASP A 107 -4.10 21.82 13.33
C ASP A 107 -4.75 20.85 12.34
N THR A 108 -4.40 20.92 11.04
CA THR A 108 -5.01 20.07 10.02
C THR A 108 -4.00 19.57 8.99
N PHE A 109 -4.14 18.31 8.60
CA PHE A 109 -3.38 17.70 7.50
C PHE A 109 -4.24 16.76 6.66
N SER A 110 -3.71 16.44 5.50
CA SER A 110 -4.21 15.38 4.61
C SER A 110 -3.05 14.50 4.14
N LEU A 111 -3.27 13.20 4.17
CA LEU A 111 -2.34 12.18 3.67
C LEU A 111 -2.93 11.48 2.46
N TYR A 112 -2.18 11.39 1.39
CA TYR A 112 -2.65 10.88 0.11
C TYR A 112 -1.87 9.68 -0.36
N ALA A 113 -2.56 8.75 -1.03
CA ALA A 113 -2.00 7.59 -1.71
C ALA A 113 -2.71 7.29 -3.02
N ASN A 114 -2.10 6.42 -3.84
CA ASN A 114 -2.69 5.91 -5.07
C ASN A 114 -2.97 4.42 -4.97
N LEU A 115 -4.25 4.05 -4.87
CA LEU A 115 -4.73 2.67 -4.91
C LEU A 115 -4.72 2.13 -6.34
N GLU A 116 -4.30 0.86 -6.50
CA GLU A 116 -4.22 0.17 -7.79
C GLU A 116 -5.52 -0.57 -8.16
N ASN A 117 -6.31 -0.98 -7.14
CA ASN A 117 -7.57 -1.67 -7.36
C ASN A 117 -8.66 -0.69 -7.81
N PRO A 118 -9.16 -0.76 -9.06
CA PRO A 118 -10.18 0.16 -9.55
C PRO A 118 -11.55 -0.02 -8.85
N ASN A 119 -11.77 -1.17 -8.21
CA ASN A 119 -13.03 -1.50 -7.54
C ASN A 119 -12.95 -1.29 -6.02
N ASP A 120 -11.94 -0.57 -5.52
CA ASP A 120 -11.84 -0.25 -4.10
C ASP A 120 -12.87 0.83 -3.74
N THR A 121 -13.68 0.57 -2.71
CA THR A 121 -14.77 1.46 -2.29
C THR A 121 -14.30 2.76 -1.66
N ASP A 122 -13.06 2.80 -1.17
CA ASP A 122 -12.46 3.98 -0.54
C ASP A 122 -11.72 4.86 -1.56
N ARG A 123 -11.71 4.43 -2.82
CA ARG A 123 -11.09 5.18 -3.90
C ARG A 123 -11.92 6.41 -4.24
N LEU A 124 -11.26 7.55 -4.32
CA LEU A 124 -11.87 8.81 -4.77
C LEU A 124 -12.02 8.84 -6.29
N ASP A 125 -13.17 9.34 -6.74
CA ASP A 125 -13.46 9.63 -8.14
C ASP A 125 -14.27 10.95 -8.23
N PRO A 126 -13.68 12.05 -8.76
CA PRO A 126 -12.33 12.17 -9.32
C PRO A 126 -11.21 12.14 -8.28
N PRO A 127 -9.95 11.85 -8.70
CA PRO A 127 -8.77 11.99 -7.86
C PRO A 127 -8.57 13.42 -7.37
N GLN A 128 -7.83 13.58 -6.26
CA GLN A 128 -7.52 14.88 -5.66
C GLN A 128 -6.03 15.20 -5.78
N ALA A 129 -5.71 16.48 -5.86
CA ALA A 129 -4.34 16.97 -5.78
C ALA A 129 -3.88 17.09 -4.32
N CYS A 130 -2.59 16.86 -4.08
CA CYS A 130 -1.94 17.07 -2.79
C CYS A 130 -1.09 18.33 -2.86
N GLY A 131 -1.39 19.36 -2.06
CA GLY A 131 -0.69 20.64 -2.14
C GLY A 131 -0.83 21.35 -3.50
N GLY A 132 -1.83 21.00 -4.30
CA GLY A 132 -2.04 21.50 -5.65
C GLY A 132 -1.32 20.72 -6.75
N GLU A 133 -0.59 19.66 -6.42
CA GLU A 133 0.18 18.84 -7.36
C GLU A 133 -0.23 17.36 -7.33
N GLY A 134 -0.02 16.66 -8.46
CA GLY A 134 -0.29 15.25 -8.60
C GLY A 134 -1.77 14.89 -8.64
N GLU A 135 -2.05 13.61 -8.79
CA GLU A 135 -3.40 13.04 -8.73
C GLU A 135 -3.38 11.83 -7.81
N TYR A 136 -4.13 11.91 -6.71
CA TYR A 136 -4.24 10.86 -5.69
C TYR A 136 -5.69 10.43 -5.55
N ASN A 137 -5.90 9.14 -5.42
CA ASN A 137 -7.24 8.56 -5.38
C ASN A 137 -7.64 7.98 -4.01
N TYR A 138 -6.84 8.24 -2.97
CA TYR A 138 -7.14 7.88 -1.59
C TYR A 138 -6.58 8.92 -0.65
N VAL A 139 -7.36 9.32 0.36
CA VAL A 139 -6.99 10.33 1.34
C VAL A 139 -7.41 9.92 2.74
N LEU A 140 -6.54 10.16 3.72
CA LEU A 140 -6.86 10.23 5.14
C LEU A 140 -6.59 11.65 5.64
N LYS A 141 -7.45 12.13 6.53
CA LYS A 141 -7.37 13.47 7.09
C LYS A 141 -7.17 13.42 8.59
N SER A 142 -6.69 14.53 9.15
CA SER A 142 -6.63 14.73 10.59
C SER A 142 -8.02 14.67 11.23
N SER A 143 -8.08 14.30 12.50
CA SER A 143 -9.32 14.25 13.27
C SER A 143 -10.01 15.62 13.40
N ASN A 144 -9.27 16.71 13.22
CA ASN A 144 -9.75 18.09 13.33
C ASN A 144 -10.36 18.64 12.03
N GLN A 145 -10.27 17.89 10.91
CA GLN A 145 -10.90 18.27 9.63
C GLN A 145 -12.34 17.75 9.57
N PRO A 146 -13.30 18.58 9.16
CA PRO A 146 -14.70 18.15 8.96
C PRO A 146 -14.90 17.24 7.75
#